data_19fa7e92caadc773dc49b39038aa7a75
#
_entry.id   19fa7e92caadc773dc49b39038aa7a75
#
_cell.length_a   1.000
_cell.length_b   1.000
_cell.length_c   1.000
_cell.angle_alpha   90.00
_cell.angle_beta   90.00
_cell.angle_gamma   90.00
#
_symmetry.space_group_name_H-M   'P 1'
#
loop_
_entity.id
_entity.type
_entity.pdbx_description
1 polymer ?
#
loop_
_entity_poly.entity_id
_entity_poly.type
_entity_poly.pdbx_seq_one_letter_code
_entity_poly.pdbx_strand_id
1 'polypeptide(L)'
;ELSRIHTWNDAVACYNDARRAGFDNINLDIMYGIPLQTPDSLRDTLDAVTDLDPEHISLYCLKLEDGTPMARNRHRLALPDDDTVADMYFDSIDLLASRGYDQYEISNFAREGYACRHNIRYWQPGEYLGLGPGAHSYLGSCRFSFRRDTELYISAMEHPERSYNIIDERYTIGQNDRIGEYVMLRLRTSYGIDLGEFRELFGRDFDALYSSRLPQYEKGGYMKREDGRVFLTPEGMFVSSYILSDLLDFDGDIAEGEASGKRA
;
A
#
# COMPACT_ATOMS: atom_id res chain seq x y z
N GLU A 1 25.60 2.39 -3.75
CA GLU A 1 24.84 3.18 -4.73
C GLU A 1 23.56 3.77 -4.13
N LEU A 2 22.93 3.11 -3.17
CA LEU A 2 21.74 3.59 -2.44
C LEU A 2 22.04 4.67 -1.39
N SER A 3 23.30 5.09 -1.25
CA SER A 3 23.76 6.07 -0.25
C SER A 3 23.41 5.69 1.21
N ARG A 4 23.22 4.40 1.49
CA ARG A 4 23.00 3.90 2.84
C ARG A 4 24.33 3.87 3.61
N ILE A 5 24.34 4.39 4.83
CA ILE A 5 25.54 4.49 5.66
C ILE A 5 25.73 3.27 6.58
N HIS A 6 24.69 2.48 6.79
CA HIS A 6 24.73 1.26 7.61
C HIS A 6 25.09 0.02 6.79
N THR A 7 25.71 -0.93 7.44
CA THR A 7 26.05 -2.26 6.90
C THR A 7 25.05 -3.32 7.37
N TRP A 8 25.15 -4.54 6.81
CA TRP A 8 24.41 -5.70 7.32
C TRP A 8 24.68 -5.96 8.82
N ASN A 9 25.95 -5.86 9.24
CA ASN A 9 26.30 -6.06 10.64
C ASN A 9 25.67 -5.02 11.57
N ASP A 10 25.52 -3.78 11.11
CA ASP A 10 24.84 -2.73 11.89
C ASP A 10 23.34 -3.05 12.02
N ALA A 11 22.70 -3.55 10.96
CA ALA A 11 21.30 -3.96 10.99
C ALA A 11 21.08 -5.13 11.96
N VAL A 12 21.95 -6.17 11.90
CA VAL A 12 21.90 -7.31 12.83
C VAL A 12 22.14 -6.87 14.27
N ALA A 13 23.10 -5.97 14.50
CA ALA A 13 23.38 -5.43 15.83
C ALA A 13 22.14 -4.67 16.37
N CYS A 14 21.53 -3.81 15.55
CA CYS A 14 20.33 -3.08 15.92
C CYS A 14 19.15 -4.02 16.25
N TYR A 15 18.93 -5.05 15.43
CA TYR A 15 17.92 -6.08 15.68
C TYR A 15 18.15 -6.77 17.05
N ASN A 16 19.38 -7.22 17.31
CA ASN A 16 19.73 -7.89 18.54
C ASN A 16 19.62 -6.95 19.77
N ASP A 17 19.93 -5.67 19.61
CA ASP A 17 19.76 -4.66 20.66
C ASP A 17 18.27 -4.44 20.97
N ALA A 18 17.42 -4.39 19.95
CA ALA A 18 15.98 -4.30 20.14
C ALA A 18 15.43 -5.53 20.89
N ARG A 19 15.84 -6.75 20.50
CA ARG A 19 15.47 -7.97 21.23
C ARG A 19 15.94 -7.94 22.70
N ARG A 20 17.18 -7.52 22.96
CA ARG A 20 17.71 -7.38 24.33
C ARG A 20 16.96 -6.31 25.14
N ALA A 21 16.48 -5.28 24.49
CA ALA A 21 15.65 -4.24 25.11
C ALA A 21 14.21 -4.70 25.41
N GLY A 22 13.83 -5.91 24.98
CA GLY A 22 12.53 -6.51 25.27
C GLY A 22 11.45 -6.30 24.19
N PHE A 23 11.84 -5.88 22.98
CA PHE A 23 10.91 -5.87 21.86
C PHE A 23 10.73 -7.28 21.31
N ASP A 24 9.49 -7.77 21.34
CA ASP A 24 9.06 -9.09 20.89
C ASP A 24 8.31 -9.06 19.53
N ASN A 25 8.13 -7.87 18.96
CA ASN A 25 7.51 -7.65 17.65
C ASN A 25 8.37 -6.65 16.85
N ILE A 26 9.16 -7.16 15.94
CA ILE A 26 10.12 -6.37 15.15
C ILE A 26 9.83 -6.57 13.66
N ASN A 27 9.85 -5.46 12.93
CA ASN A 27 9.81 -5.46 11.47
C ASN A 27 11.21 -5.24 10.89
N LEU A 28 11.53 -5.95 9.82
CA LEU A 28 12.70 -5.70 8.98
C LEU A 28 12.28 -5.29 7.58
N ASP A 29 12.81 -4.15 7.12
CA ASP A 29 12.56 -3.62 5.78
C ASP A 29 13.63 -4.11 4.81
N ILE A 30 13.21 -4.68 3.68
CA ILE A 30 14.05 -5.17 2.59
C ILE A 30 13.68 -4.44 1.32
N MET A 31 14.67 -4.15 0.48
CA MET A 31 14.45 -3.64 -0.87
C MET A 31 14.89 -4.66 -1.90
N TYR A 32 14.10 -4.81 -2.97
CA TYR A 32 14.45 -5.59 -4.14
C TYR A 32 14.38 -4.75 -5.42
N GLY A 33 14.91 -5.29 -6.52
CA GLY A 33 15.03 -4.55 -7.77
C GLY A 33 16.08 -3.43 -7.73
N ILE A 34 17.02 -3.49 -6.77
CA ILE A 34 18.08 -2.48 -6.62
C ILE A 34 19.21 -2.73 -7.61
N PRO A 35 20.04 -1.69 -7.93
CA PRO A 35 21.15 -1.84 -8.86
C PRO A 35 22.09 -2.98 -8.47
N LEU A 36 22.51 -3.79 -9.45
CA LEU A 36 23.41 -4.95 -9.33
C LEU A 36 22.80 -6.14 -8.56
N GLN A 37 21.58 -6.08 -8.08
CA GLN A 37 20.94 -7.19 -7.40
C GLN A 37 20.55 -8.28 -8.40
N THR A 38 20.77 -9.54 -8.00
CA THR A 38 20.32 -10.72 -8.73
C THR A 38 19.29 -11.49 -7.90
N PRO A 39 18.47 -12.38 -8.52
CA PRO A 39 17.54 -13.24 -7.77
C PRO A 39 18.26 -14.02 -6.66
N ASP A 40 19.43 -14.58 -6.93
CA ASP A 40 20.22 -15.33 -5.91
C ASP A 40 20.64 -14.43 -4.74
N SER A 41 21.11 -13.19 -5.02
CA SER A 41 21.52 -12.27 -3.95
C SER A 41 20.35 -11.77 -3.11
N LEU A 42 19.14 -11.67 -3.71
CA LEU A 42 17.92 -11.38 -2.95
C LEU A 42 17.54 -12.58 -2.08
N ARG A 43 17.61 -13.79 -2.61
CA ARG A 43 17.36 -15.04 -1.87
C ARG A 43 18.27 -15.16 -0.65
N ASP A 44 19.58 -14.95 -0.83
CA ASP A 44 20.55 -14.94 0.28
C ASP A 44 20.18 -13.90 1.35
N THR A 45 19.70 -12.73 0.93
CA THR A 45 19.24 -11.67 1.84
C THR A 45 18.00 -12.11 2.62
N LEU A 46 17.00 -12.70 1.94
CA LEU A 46 15.77 -13.18 2.57
C LEU A 46 16.05 -14.35 3.54
N ASP A 47 16.92 -15.28 3.18
CA ASP A 47 17.35 -16.35 4.07
C ASP A 47 18.02 -15.77 5.32
N ALA A 48 18.96 -14.85 5.16
CA ALA A 48 19.64 -14.22 6.30
C ALA A 48 18.69 -13.41 7.21
N VAL A 49 17.68 -12.76 6.62
CA VAL A 49 16.66 -12.01 7.37
C VAL A 49 15.71 -12.96 8.10
N THR A 50 15.26 -14.01 7.44
CA THR A 50 14.35 -15.00 8.07
C THR A 50 15.06 -15.81 9.17
N ASP A 51 16.39 -16.01 9.09
CA ASP A 51 17.19 -16.62 10.15
C ASP A 51 17.30 -15.75 11.43
N LEU A 52 17.07 -14.43 11.33
CA LEU A 52 16.92 -13.56 12.51
C LEU A 52 15.57 -13.75 13.21
N ASP A 53 14.61 -14.40 12.56
CA ASP A 53 13.28 -14.69 13.06
C ASP A 53 12.45 -13.43 13.49
N PRO A 54 12.29 -12.41 12.62
CA PRO A 54 11.41 -11.29 12.90
C PRO A 54 9.94 -11.73 12.82
N GLU A 55 9.04 -10.98 13.42
CA GLU A 55 7.60 -11.22 13.32
C GLU A 55 7.00 -10.66 12.02
N HIS A 56 7.67 -9.68 11.42
CA HIS A 56 7.17 -8.95 10.26
C HIS A 56 8.31 -8.60 9.30
N ILE A 57 8.02 -8.64 8.00
CA ILE A 57 8.96 -8.28 6.94
C ILE A 57 8.25 -7.37 5.96
N SER A 58 8.86 -6.21 5.65
CA SER A 58 8.43 -5.34 4.55
C SER A 58 9.39 -5.54 3.38
N LEU A 59 8.85 -5.82 2.20
CA LEU A 59 9.61 -6.06 0.98
C LEU A 59 9.20 -5.05 -0.10
N TYR A 60 10.05 -4.05 -0.35
CA TYR A 60 9.75 -2.95 -1.25
C TYR A 60 10.52 -3.05 -2.56
N CYS A 61 9.81 -2.99 -3.68
CA CYS A 61 10.44 -2.79 -4.98
C CYS A 61 11.04 -1.38 -5.08
N LEU A 62 12.28 -1.28 -5.60
CA LEU A 62 12.87 0.03 -5.88
C LEU A 62 12.04 0.76 -6.92
N LYS A 63 11.50 1.92 -6.55
CA LYS A 63 10.85 2.85 -7.46
C LYS A 63 11.72 4.10 -7.61
N LEU A 64 12.05 4.45 -8.85
CA LEU A 64 12.77 5.67 -9.15
C LEU A 64 11.79 6.85 -9.25
N GLU A 65 11.72 7.64 -8.18
CA GLU A 65 10.85 8.82 -8.14
C GLU A 65 11.44 9.97 -8.95
N ASP A 66 10.61 10.58 -9.81
CA ASP A 66 11.00 11.71 -10.65
C ASP A 66 11.56 12.86 -9.80
N GLY A 67 12.54 13.58 -10.38
CA GLY A 67 13.21 14.68 -9.69
C GLY A 67 14.31 14.27 -8.71
N THR A 68 14.47 12.96 -8.39
CA THR A 68 15.55 12.48 -7.53
C THR A 68 16.88 12.38 -8.29
N PRO A 69 18.03 12.48 -7.60
CA PRO A 69 19.33 12.25 -8.23
C PRO A 69 19.46 10.84 -8.84
N MET A 70 18.81 9.83 -8.25
CA MET A 70 18.81 8.46 -8.73
C MET A 70 18.05 8.34 -10.06
N ALA A 71 16.86 8.92 -10.17
CA ALA A 71 16.08 8.93 -11.41
C ALA A 71 16.82 9.64 -12.54
N ARG A 72 17.46 10.79 -12.24
CA ARG A 72 18.27 11.54 -13.22
C ARG A 72 19.46 10.74 -13.76
N ASN A 73 20.02 9.85 -12.95
CA ASN A 73 21.16 9.01 -13.29
C ASN A 73 20.76 7.57 -13.67
N ARG A 74 19.47 7.29 -13.93
CA ARG A 74 18.96 5.94 -14.24
C ARG A 74 19.80 5.21 -15.28
N HIS A 75 20.26 5.92 -16.32
CA HIS A 75 21.06 5.37 -17.43
C HIS A 75 22.45 4.84 -17.00
N ARG A 76 22.91 5.15 -15.76
CA ARG A 76 24.17 4.68 -15.18
C ARG A 76 23.98 3.55 -14.18
N LEU A 77 22.72 3.23 -13.84
CA LEU A 77 22.41 2.20 -12.87
C LEU A 77 22.24 0.86 -13.61
N ALA A 78 22.92 -0.15 -13.15
CA ALA A 78 22.73 -1.53 -13.60
C ALA A 78 21.49 -2.13 -12.89
N LEU A 79 20.31 -1.66 -13.26
CA LEU A 79 19.04 -2.17 -12.73
C LEU A 79 18.71 -3.51 -13.38
N PRO A 80 18.10 -4.46 -12.64
CA PRO A 80 17.48 -5.63 -13.25
C PRO A 80 16.35 -5.18 -14.21
N ASP A 81 16.07 -5.98 -15.22
CA ASP A 81 14.92 -5.78 -16.11
C ASP A 81 13.60 -6.17 -15.41
N ASP A 82 12.49 -5.83 -16.05
CA ASP A 82 11.17 -6.01 -15.46
C ASP A 82 10.83 -7.51 -15.25
N ASP A 83 11.29 -8.40 -16.13
CA ASP A 83 11.10 -9.85 -15.99
C ASP A 83 11.88 -10.38 -14.77
N THR A 84 13.14 -9.95 -14.61
CA THR A 84 13.95 -10.29 -13.43
C THR A 84 13.33 -9.77 -12.13
N VAL A 85 12.74 -8.56 -12.16
CA VAL A 85 12.03 -7.99 -10.99
C VAL A 85 10.77 -8.79 -10.68
N ALA A 86 10.05 -9.28 -11.70
CA ALA A 86 8.92 -10.16 -11.49
C ALA A 86 9.32 -11.49 -10.86
N ASP A 87 10.38 -12.13 -11.38
CA ASP A 87 10.93 -13.37 -10.81
C ASP A 87 11.34 -13.16 -9.34
N MET A 88 12.03 -12.06 -9.04
CA MET A 88 12.39 -11.69 -7.66
C MET A 88 11.17 -11.57 -6.75
N TYR A 89 10.07 -10.99 -7.24
CA TYR A 89 8.85 -10.83 -6.46
C TYR A 89 8.20 -12.19 -6.14
N PHE A 90 8.00 -13.04 -7.16
CA PHE A 90 7.33 -14.33 -6.97
C PHE A 90 8.18 -15.30 -6.14
N ASP A 91 9.47 -15.38 -6.42
CA ASP A 91 10.41 -16.19 -5.62
C ASP A 91 10.42 -15.74 -4.14
N SER A 92 10.30 -14.44 -3.87
CA SER A 92 10.23 -13.91 -2.51
C SER A 92 8.95 -14.32 -1.79
N ILE A 93 7.80 -14.30 -2.47
CA ILE A 93 6.52 -14.75 -1.89
C ILE A 93 6.63 -16.22 -1.49
N ASP A 94 7.10 -17.07 -2.40
CA ASP A 94 7.20 -18.52 -2.16
C ASP A 94 8.20 -18.82 -1.02
N LEU A 95 9.35 -18.17 -1.01
CA LEU A 95 10.33 -18.32 0.05
C LEU A 95 9.80 -17.89 1.40
N LEU A 96 9.21 -16.68 1.49
CA LEU A 96 8.67 -16.14 2.73
C LEU A 96 7.52 -17.00 3.25
N ALA A 97 6.61 -17.44 2.38
CA ALA A 97 5.53 -18.37 2.75
C ALA A 97 6.10 -19.70 3.30
N SER A 98 7.16 -20.26 2.69
CA SER A 98 7.83 -21.48 3.17
C SER A 98 8.48 -21.32 4.55
N ARG A 99 8.79 -20.07 4.94
CA ARG A 99 9.36 -19.69 6.23
C ARG A 99 8.29 -19.23 7.25
N GLY A 100 7.00 -19.30 6.89
CA GLY A 100 5.86 -18.95 7.76
C GLY A 100 5.51 -17.48 7.81
N TYR A 101 5.82 -16.73 6.75
CA TYR A 101 5.43 -15.33 6.57
C TYR A 101 4.40 -15.23 5.44
N ASP A 102 3.15 -14.93 5.77
CA ASP A 102 2.09 -14.75 4.80
C ASP A 102 2.04 -13.30 4.30
N GLN A 103 1.91 -13.14 2.99
CA GLN A 103 1.65 -11.84 2.39
C GLN A 103 0.24 -11.37 2.75
N TYR A 104 0.09 -10.27 3.48
CA TYR A 104 -1.21 -9.73 3.84
C TYR A 104 -1.59 -8.45 3.06
N GLU A 105 -0.61 -7.80 2.40
CA GLU A 105 -0.80 -6.71 1.43
C GLU A 105 0.41 -6.65 0.49
N ILE A 106 0.42 -5.74 -0.48
CA ILE A 106 1.35 -5.72 -1.61
C ILE A 106 2.82 -5.87 -1.22
N SER A 107 3.25 -5.22 -0.13
CA SER A 107 4.66 -5.12 0.26
C SER A 107 4.96 -5.73 1.63
N ASN A 108 3.97 -6.23 2.35
CA ASN A 108 4.16 -6.64 3.74
C ASN A 108 3.77 -8.10 3.99
N PHE A 109 4.65 -8.75 4.74
CA PHE A 109 4.57 -10.16 5.11
C PHE A 109 4.66 -10.29 6.63
N ALA A 110 3.92 -11.22 7.21
CA ALA A 110 3.93 -11.39 8.66
C ALA A 110 3.69 -12.84 9.04
N ARG A 111 4.20 -13.22 10.20
CA ARG A 111 3.75 -14.43 10.89
C ARG A 111 2.29 -14.30 11.30
N GLU A 112 1.60 -15.41 11.48
CA GLU A 112 0.22 -15.42 11.94
C GLU A 112 0.04 -14.56 13.20
N GLY A 113 -0.92 -13.62 13.15
CA GLY A 113 -1.22 -12.69 14.27
C GLY A 113 -0.34 -11.43 14.32
N TYR A 114 0.70 -11.31 13.48
CA TYR A 114 1.65 -10.19 13.50
C TYR A 114 1.50 -9.20 12.33
N ALA A 115 0.47 -9.35 11.49
CA ALA A 115 0.18 -8.34 10.47
C ALA A 115 0.02 -6.96 11.11
N CYS A 116 0.67 -5.94 10.54
CA CYS A 116 0.75 -4.61 11.12
C CYS A 116 -0.63 -3.94 11.16
N ARG A 117 -1.21 -3.82 12.37
CA ARG A 117 -2.55 -3.23 12.58
C ARG A 117 -2.63 -1.78 12.08
N HIS A 118 -1.54 -1.04 12.15
CA HIS A 118 -1.46 0.32 11.63
C HIS A 118 -1.58 0.34 10.10
N ASN A 119 -0.84 -0.54 9.39
CA ASN A 119 -0.94 -0.66 7.94
C ASN A 119 -2.34 -1.12 7.51
N ILE A 120 -2.88 -2.15 8.17
CA ILE A 120 -4.22 -2.66 7.90
C ILE A 120 -5.26 -1.55 8.05
N ARG A 121 -5.11 -0.64 9.05
CA ARG A 121 -6.03 0.47 9.25
C ARG A 121 -6.09 1.41 8.04
N TYR A 122 -4.99 1.62 7.32
CA TYR A 122 -4.97 2.41 6.10
C TYR A 122 -5.57 1.69 4.88
N TRP A 123 -5.50 0.35 4.87
CA TRP A 123 -6.13 -0.46 3.84
C TRP A 123 -7.63 -0.70 4.07
N GLN A 124 -8.14 -0.30 5.21
CA GLN A 124 -9.57 -0.35 5.51
C GLN A 124 -10.18 1.04 5.31
N PRO A 125 -11.34 1.13 4.64
CA PRO A 125 -12.07 2.38 4.56
C PRO A 125 -12.53 2.79 5.97
N GLY A 126 -12.01 3.88 6.49
CA GLY A 126 -12.34 4.33 7.82
C GLY A 126 -11.81 5.72 8.13
N GLU A 127 -12.42 6.36 9.11
CA GLU A 127 -12.00 7.68 9.54
C GLU A 127 -10.65 7.65 10.22
N TYR A 128 -9.84 8.66 9.96
CA TYR A 128 -8.57 8.89 10.62
C TYR A 128 -8.26 10.38 10.76
N LEU A 129 -7.54 10.73 11.81
CA LEU A 129 -7.02 12.06 12.07
C LEU A 129 -5.50 12.03 11.96
N GLY A 130 -4.97 12.76 10.98
CA GLY A 130 -3.55 12.99 10.85
C GLY A 130 -3.10 14.10 11.78
N LEU A 131 -1.94 13.95 12.41
CA LEU A 131 -1.34 14.93 13.29
C LEU A 131 0.00 15.41 12.71
N GLY A 132 0.22 16.72 12.69
CA GLY A 132 1.45 17.34 12.21
C GLY A 132 1.31 18.07 10.87
N PRO A 133 2.35 18.87 10.50
CA PRO A 133 2.37 19.58 9.23
C PRO A 133 2.37 18.60 8.06
N GLY A 134 1.55 18.86 7.04
CA GLY A 134 1.37 18.00 5.87
C GLY A 134 0.54 16.74 6.11
N ALA A 135 0.04 16.50 7.32
CA ALA A 135 -0.77 15.34 7.61
C ALA A 135 -2.16 15.44 6.98
N HIS A 136 -2.64 14.31 6.46
CA HIS A 136 -3.98 14.16 5.89
C HIS A 136 -4.93 13.56 6.90
N SER A 137 -6.20 13.93 6.83
CA SER A 137 -7.28 13.41 7.67
C SER A 137 -8.51 13.09 6.83
N TYR A 138 -9.30 12.12 7.29
CA TYR A 138 -10.61 11.79 6.74
C TYR A 138 -11.60 11.61 7.90
N LEU A 139 -12.57 12.49 8.00
CA LEU A 139 -13.61 12.49 9.05
C LEU A 139 -14.97 12.76 8.43
N GLY A 140 -15.94 11.93 8.70
CA GLY A 140 -17.24 11.93 8.04
C GLY A 140 -17.09 11.65 6.54
N SER A 141 -17.52 12.61 5.74
CA SER A 141 -17.29 12.58 4.28
C SER A 141 -16.24 13.61 3.83
N CYS A 142 -15.52 14.20 4.78
CA CYS A 142 -14.58 15.30 4.51
C CYS A 142 -13.14 14.83 4.61
N ARG A 143 -12.37 15.06 3.54
CA ARG A 143 -10.91 14.92 3.55
C ARG A 143 -10.29 16.30 3.64
N PHE A 144 -9.26 16.44 4.49
CA PHE A 144 -8.49 17.65 4.61
C PHE A 144 -7.03 17.34 4.93
N SER A 145 -6.14 18.30 4.61
CA SER A 145 -4.73 18.21 4.97
C SER A 145 -4.26 19.48 5.65
N PHE A 146 -3.23 19.34 6.48
CA PHE A 146 -2.53 20.48 7.04
C PHE A 146 -1.43 20.96 6.08
N ARG A 147 -1.15 22.27 6.12
CA ARG A 147 -0.03 22.86 5.38
C ARG A 147 1.30 22.27 5.81
N ARG A 148 2.22 22.11 4.86
CA ARG A 148 3.59 21.63 5.12
C ARG A 148 4.48 22.73 5.68
N ASP A 149 4.00 23.37 6.75
CA ASP A 149 4.67 24.48 7.44
C ASP A 149 4.71 24.16 8.93
N THR A 150 5.90 23.80 9.41
CA THR A 150 6.11 23.36 10.79
C THR A 150 5.93 24.50 11.79
N GLU A 151 6.42 25.70 11.46
CA GLU A 151 6.32 26.86 12.37
C GLU A 151 4.87 27.35 12.50
N LEU A 152 4.15 27.39 11.38
CA LEU A 152 2.73 27.71 11.38
C LEU A 152 1.92 26.69 12.19
N TYR A 153 2.22 25.39 12.03
CA TYR A 153 1.53 24.32 12.75
C TYR A 153 1.78 24.44 14.27
N ILE A 154 3.04 24.61 14.69
CA ILE A 154 3.40 24.78 16.11
C ILE A 154 2.68 26.01 16.68
N SER A 155 2.75 27.15 16.02
CA SER A 155 2.10 28.38 16.47
C SER A 155 0.59 28.23 16.64
N ALA A 156 -0.05 27.49 15.73
CA ALA A 156 -1.49 27.22 15.82
C ALA A 156 -1.84 26.27 16.99
N MET A 157 -0.98 25.34 17.31
CA MET A 157 -1.20 24.40 18.45
C MET A 157 -0.93 25.07 19.80
N GLU A 158 0.07 25.97 19.89
CA GLU A 158 0.40 26.72 21.10
C GLU A 158 -0.62 27.82 21.40
N HIS A 159 -1.26 28.37 20.38
CA HIS A 159 -2.20 29.50 20.48
C HIS A 159 -3.54 29.18 19.81
N PRO A 160 -4.30 28.17 20.30
CA PRO A 160 -5.55 27.74 19.67
C PRO A 160 -6.65 28.83 19.68
N GLU A 161 -6.51 29.84 20.53
CA GLU A 161 -7.39 31.02 20.59
C GLU A 161 -7.25 31.96 19.39
N ARG A 162 -6.16 31.81 18.61
CA ARG A 162 -5.92 32.63 17.41
C ARG A 162 -6.41 31.89 16.17
N SER A 163 -6.89 32.63 15.20
CA SER A 163 -7.29 32.07 13.93
C SER A 163 -6.06 31.87 13.03
N TYR A 164 -5.68 30.61 12.80
CA TYR A 164 -4.62 30.27 11.86
C TYR A 164 -5.20 29.49 10.68
N ASN A 165 -4.78 29.85 9.47
CA ASN A 165 -5.13 29.08 8.29
C ASN A 165 -4.11 27.95 8.09
N ILE A 166 -4.23 26.88 8.87
CA ILE A 166 -3.36 25.71 8.82
C ILE A 166 -3.86 24.62 7.86
N ILE A 167 -5.07 24.74 7.36
CA ILE A 167 -5.63 23.79 6.37
C ILE A 167 -5.09 24.16 4.99
N ASP A 168 -4.55 23.17 4.28
CA ASP A 168 -4.09 23.28 2.91
C ASP A 168 -5.22 22.99 1.94
N GLU A 169 -5.78 21.79 2.04
CA GLU A 169 -6.89 21.33 1.22
C GLU A 169 -8.05 20.83 2.10
N ARG A 170 -9.26 21.03 1.61
CA ARG A 170 -10.47 20.48 2.23
C ARG A 170 -11.55 20.26 1.18
N TYR A 171 -12.05 19.03 1.09
CA TYR A 171 -13.13 18.66 0.16
C TYR A 171 -13.99 17.53 0.69
N THR A 172 -15.19 17.41 0.14
CA THR A 172 -16.10 16.32 0.44
C THR A 172 -15.96 15.23 -0.62
N ILE A 173 -15.83 13.97 -0.18
CA ILE A 173 -15.70 12.81 -1.05
C ILE A 173 -17.10 12.34 -1.46
N GLY A 174 -17.33 12.28 -2.77
CA GLY A 174 -18.57 11.76 -3.34
C GLY A 174 -18.71 10.24 -3.18
N GLN A 175 -19.91 9.71 -3.45
CA GLN A 175 -20.18 8.28 -3.31
C GLN A 175 -19.32 7.44 -4.28
N ASN A 176 -19.17 7.88 -5.52
CA ASN A 176 -18.38 7.18 -6.52
C ASN A 176 -16.88 7.15 -6.14
N ASP A 177 -16.36 8.28 -5.66
CA ASP A 177 -14.97 8.34 -5.17
C ASP A 177 -14.77 7.40 -3.97
N ARG A 178 -15.74 7.32 -3.05
CA ARG A 178 -15.71 6.39 -1.92
C ARG A 178 -15.72 4.93 -2.37
N ILE A 179 -16.47 4.58 -3.40
CA ILE A 179 -16.45 3.24 -4.00
C ILE A 179 -15.07 2.96 -4.59
N GLY A 180 -14.54 3.88 -5.39
CA GLY A 180 -13.20 3.75 -5.97
C GLY A 180 -12.11 3.57 -4.91
N GLU A 181 -12.12 4.39 -3.86
CA GLU A 181 -11.18 4.28 -2.74
C GLU A 181 -11.31 2.92 -2.03
N TYR A 182 -12.52 2.47 -1.76
CA TYR A 182 -12.76 1.15 -1.16
C TYR A 182 -12.14 0.03 -2.01
N VAL A 183 -12.44 0.03 -3.31
CA VAL A 183 -11.92 -0.97 -4.24
C VAL A 183 -10.40 -0.92 -4.30
N MET A 184 -9.84 0.28 -4.42
CA MET A 184 -8.38 0.48 -4.46
C MET A 184 -7.68 -0.04 -3.19
N LEU A 185 -8.23 0.24 -2.02
CA LEU A 185 -7.63 -0.14 -0.75
C LEU A 185 -7.77 -1.65 -0.51
N ARG A 186 -8.96 -2.20 -0.71
CA ARG A 186 -9.26 -3.61 -0.41
C ARG A 186 -8.54 -4.57 -1.36
N LEU A 187 -8.46 -4.28 -2.66
CA LEU A 187 -7.76 -5.12 -3.61
C LEU A 187 -6.23 -5.11 -3.44
N ARG A 188 -5.68 -4.20 -2.66
CA ARG A 188 -4.25 -4.21 -2.30
C ARG A 188 -3.93 -5.12 -1.12
N THR A 189 -4.91 -5.77 -0.55
CA THR A 189 -4.75 -6.71 0.57
C THR A 189 -5.14 -8.13 0.18
N SER A 190 -4.60 -9.13 0.85
CA SER A 190 -5.01 -10.52 0.70
C SER A 190 -6.44 -10.79 1.17
N TYR A 191 -7.04 -9.87 1.94
CA TYR A 191 -8.44 -9.95 2.38
C TYR A 191 -9.42 -9.67 1.25
N GLY A 192 -9.04 -8.81 0.30
CA GLY A 192 -9.87 -8.44 -0.83
C GLY A 192 -11.16 -7.70 -0.45
N ILE A 193 -12.10 -7.70 -1.37
CA ILE A 193 -13.43 -7.09 -1.24
C ILE A 193 -14.40 -8.16 -0.76
N ASP A 194 -15.06 -7.91 0.36
CA ASP A 194 -16.22 -8.68 0.81
C ASP A 194 -17.48 -8.14 0.11
N LEU A 195 -18.15 -8.99 -0.67
CA LEU A 195 -19.30 -8.60 -1.49
C LEU A 195 -20.53 -8.21 -0.65
N GLY A 196 -20.66 -8.82 0.54
CA GLY A 196 -21.72 -8.46 1.49
C GLY A 196 -21.48 -7.08 2.11
N GLU A 197 -20.26 -6.85 2.63
CA GLU A 197 -19.82 -5.55 3.18
C GLU A 197 -19.96 -4.44 2.12
N PHE A 198 -19.55 -4.70 0.88
CA PHE A 198 -19.68 -3.73 -0.21
C PHE A 198 -21.14 -3.31 -0.44
N ARG A 199 -22.04 -4.30 -0.50
CA ARG A 199 -23.48 -4.05 -0.68
C ARG A 199 -24.07 -3.27 0.49
N GLU A 200 -23.69 -3.57 1.72
CA GLU A 200 -24.14 -2.84 2.91
C GLU A 200 -23.66 -1.39 2.92
N LEU A 201 -22.40 -1.15 2.59
CA LEU A 201 -21.79 0.18 2.62
C LEU A 201 -22.31 1.11 1.51
N PHE A 202 -22.56 0.58 0.31
CA PHE A 202 -22.81 1.39 -0.87
C PHE A 202 -24.21 1.22 -1.46
N GLY A 203 -24.99 0.21 -1.00
CA GLY A 203 -26.30 -0.11 -1.56
C GLY A 203 -26.25 -0.57 -3.01
N ARG A 204 -25.07 -1.02 -3.49
CA ARG A 204 -24.82 -1.43 -4.86
C ARG A 204 -24.26 -2.86 -4.92
N ASP A 205 -24.51 -3.52 -6.05
CA ASP A 205 -23.92 -4.82 -6.32
C ASP A 205 -22.57 -4.64 -7.03
N PHE A 206 -21.50 -5.21 -6.45
CA PHE A 206 -20.14 -5.10 -6.97
C PHE A 206 -20.02 -5.72 -8.37
N ASP A 207 -20.63 -6.90 -8.56
CA ASP A 207 -20.55 -7.61 -9.84
C ASP A 207 -21.28 -6.88 -10.96
N ALA A 208 -22.43 -6.29 -10.65
CA ALA A 208 -23.16 -5.47 -11.61
C ALA A 208 -22.36 -4.21 -12.00
N LEU A 209 -21.68 -3.58 -11.03
CA LEU A 209 -20.91 -2.35 -11.24
C LEU A 209 -19.67 -2.59 -12.12
N TYR A 210 -19.02 -3.75 -11.98
CA TYR A 210 -17.77 -4.07 -12.67
C TYR A 210 -17.93 -5.20 -13.70
N SER A 211 -19.15 -5.51 -14.13
CA SER A 211 -19.48 -6.65 -14.99
C SER A 211 -18.71 -6.69 -16.32
N SER A 212 -18.37 -5.53 -16.88
CA SER A 212 -17.61 -5.43 -18.14
C SER A 212 -16.10 -5.67 -17.97
N ARG A 213 -15.56 -5.48 -16.77
CA ARG A 213 -14.12 -5.44 -16.51
C ARG A 213 -13.59 -6.66 -15.76
N LEU A 214 -14.32 -7.17 -14.76
CA LEU A 214 -13.87 -8.30 -13.94
C LEU A 214 -13.55 -9.58 -14.73
N PRO A 215 -14.36 -10.01 -15.74
CA PRO A 215 -14.15 -11.29 -16.40
C PRO A 215 -12.78 -11.45 -17.07
N GLN A 216 -12.16 -10.36 -17.54
CA GLN A 216 -10.83 -10.43 -18.17
C GLN A 216 -9.75 -10.74 -17.13
N TYR A 217 -9.85 -10.18 -15.91
CA TYR A 217 -8.87 -10.40 -14.83
C TYR A 217 -9.04 -11.78 -14.18
N GLU A 218 -10.28 -12.24 -14.02
CA GLU A 218 -10.57 -13.60 -13.54
C GLU A 218 -10.06 -14.65 -14.54
N LYS A 219 -10.38 -14.49 -15.83
CA LYS A 219 -9.90 -15.38 -16.88
C LYS A 219 -8.39 -15.36 -17.06
N GLY A 220 -7.77 -14.20 -16.84
CA GLY A 220 -6.31 -14.01 -16.89
C GLY A 220 -5.57 -14.57 -15.68
N GLY A 221 -6.29 -15.01 -14.62
CA GLY A 221 -5.67 -15.54 -13.40
C GLY A 221 -5.17 -14.44 -12.44
N TYR A 222 -5.47 -13.17 -12.71
CA TYR A 222 -5.06 -12.04 -11.86
C TYR A 222 -5.99 -11.79 -10.67
N MET A 223 -7.18 -12.32 -10.75
CA MET A 223 -8.23 -12.14 -9.73
C MET A 223 -8.95 -13.46 -9.50
N LYS A 224 -9.34 -13.72 -8.26
CA LYS A 224 -10.12 -14.90 -7.89
C LYS A 224 -11.21 -14.57 -6.89
N ARG A 225 -12.17 -15.52 -6.78
CA ARG A 225 -13.29 -15.47 -5.85
C ARG A 225 -13.26 -16.64 -4.92
N GLU A 226 -13.46 -16.37 -3.65
CA GLU A 226 -13.56 -17.39 -2.62
C GLU A 226 -14.40 -16.85 -1.47
N ASP A 227 -15.30 -17.66 -0.93
CA ASP A 227 -16.11 -17.36 0.26
C ASP A 227 -16.83 -15.99 0.24
N GLY A 228 -17.39 -15.61 -0.91
CA GLY A 228 -18.08 -14.33 -1.07
C GLY A 228 -17.15 -13.11 -1.16
N ARG A 229 -15.88 -13.32 -1.42
CA ARG A 229 -14.84 -12.30 -1.58
C ARG A 229 -14.22 -12.31 -2.97
N VAL A 230 -13.75 -11.15 -3.38
CA VAL A 230 -12.97 -10.94 -4.61
C VAL A 230 -11.62 -10.37 -4.22
N PHE A 231 -10.53 -11.00 -4.65
CA PHE A 231 -9.18 -10.54 -4.34
C PHE A 231 -8.19 -10.82 -5.48
N LEU A 232 -7.10 -10.07 -5.49
CA LEU A 232 -6.03 -10.26 -6.44
C LEU A 232 -5.20 -11.49 -6.06
N THR A 233 -4.78 -12.26 -7.08
CA THR A 233 -3.74 -13.27 -6.92
C THR A 233 -2.37 -12.60 -6.74
N PRO A 234 -1.29 -13.31 -6.41
CA PRO A 234 0.05 -12.74 -6.43
C PRO A 234 0.38 -12.05 -7.76
N GLU A 235 0.01 -12.65 -8.91
CA GLU A 235 0.17 -12.06 -10.24
C GLU A 235 -0.65 -10.78 -10.39
N GLY A 236 -1.88 -10.78 -9.88
CA GLY A 236 -2.73 -9.59 -9.85
C GLY A 236 -2.18 -8.50 -8.94
N MET A 237 -1.60 -8.84 -7.78
CA MET A 237 -0.95 -7.87 -6.88
C MET A 237 0.28 -7.24 -7.53
N PHE A 238 1.09 -8.02 -8.27
CA PHE A 238 2.24 -7.50 -8.98
C PHE A 238 1.87 -6.42 -10.00
N VAL A 239 0.78 -6.62 -10.74
CA VAL A 239 0.27 -5.67 -11.74
C VAL A 239 -0.90 -4.81 -11.23
N SER A 240 -1.08 -4.73 -9.92
CA SER A 240 -2.26 -4.11 -9.29
C SER A 240 -2.49 -2.66 -9.72
N SER A 241 -1.44 -1.89 -9.99
CA SER A 241 -1.58 -0.51 -10.46
C SER A 241 -2.31 -0.42 -11.80
N TYR A 242 -2.05 -1.36 -12.72
CA TYR A 242 -2.75 -1.45 -14.00
C TYR A 242 -4.23 -1.84 -13.81
N ILE A 243 -4.48 -2.92 -13.04
CA ILE A 243 -5.84 -3.40 -12.77
C ILE A 243 -6.67 -2.33 -12.08
N LEU A 244 -6.11 -1.68 -11.07
CA LEU A 244 -6.81 -0.62 -10.32
C LEU A 244 -7.07 0.60 -11.20
N SER A 245 -6.12 1.00 -12.05
CA SER A 245 -6.35 2.10 -13.00
C SER A 245 -7.54 1.83 -13.92
N ASP A 246 -7.65 0.60 -14.45
CA ASP A 246 -8.79 0.21 -15.28
C ASP A 246 -10.11 0.17 -14.49
N LEU A 247 -10.10 -0.42 -13.28
CA LEU A 247 -11.30 -0.50 -12.45
C LEU A 247 -11.78 0.87 -11.95
N LEU A 248 -10.90 1.85 -11.79
CA LEU A 248 -11.21 3.18 -11.28
C LEU A 248 -11.54 4.19 -12.40
N ASP A 249 -11.39 3.81 -13.66
CA ASP A 249 -11.80 4.64 -14.80
C ASP A 249 -13.33 4.60 -14.98
N PHE A 250 -14.01 5.43 -14.20
CA PHE A 250 -15.48 5.50 -14.17
C PHE A 250 -16.09 6.30 -15.33
N ASP A 251 -15.31 6.81 -16.27
CA ASP A 251 -15.80 7.75 -17.31
C ASP A 251 -16.77 7.13 -18.34
N GLY A 252 -17.05 5.82 -18.27
CA GLY A 252 -17.96 5.14 -19.19
C GLY A 252 -19.34 4.73 -18.63
N ASP A 253 -19.41 4.27 -17.37
CA ASP A 253 -20.56 3.43 -16.95
C ASP A 253 -21.46 4.02 -15.84
N ILE A 254 -21.11 5.15 -15.21
CA ILE A 254 -21.89 5.71 -14.09
C ILE A 254 -22.71 6.96 -14.48
N ALA A 255 -22.54 7.48 -15.68
CA ALA A 255 -23.15 8.73 -16.13
C ALA A 255 -24.68 8.68 -16.35
N GLU A 256 -25.34 7.53 -16.32
CA GLU A 256 -26.79 7.42 -16.62
C GLU A 256 -27.73 7.46 -15.40
N GLY A 257 -27.20 7.58 -14.17
CA GLY A 257 -28.01 7.53 -12.93
C GLY A 257 -28.34 8.87 -12.25
N GLU A 258 -27.63 9.97 -12.52
CA GLU A 258 -27.77 11.23 -11.74
C GLU A 258 -27.84 12.51 -12.60
N ALA A 259 -28.56 12.50 -13.69
CA ALA A 259 -28.94 13.73 -14.40
C ALA A 259 -30.31 14.25 -13.90
N SER A 260 -30.49 14.47 -12.58
CA SER A 260 -31.58 15.33 -12.09
C SER A 260 -31.33 15.81 -10.65
N GLY A 261 -30.55 16.86 -10.49
CA GLY A 261 -30.40 17.57 -9.22
C GLY A 261 -29.85 18.96 -9.48
N LYS A 262 -30.76 19.89 -9.80
CA LYS A 262 -30.48 21.29 -10.13
C LYS A 262 -29.55 21.97 -9.14
N ARG A 263 -28.61 22.71 -9.72
CA ARG A 263 -27.91 23.82 -9.04
C ARG A 263 -28.92 24.78 -8.40
N ALA A 264 -28.77 25.06 -7.15
CA ALA A 264 -29.16 26.29 -6.49
C ALA A 264 -28.02 26.80 -5.63
#